data_3c183954beca599692f13c824ba45a39
#
_entry.id   3c183954beca599692f13c824ba45a39
#
_cell.length_a   1.000
_cell.length_b   1.000
_cell.length_c   1.000
_cell.angle_alpha   90.00
_cell.angle_beta   90.00
_cell.angle_gamma   90.00
#
_symmetry.space_group_name_H-M   'P 1'
#
loop_
_entity.id
_entity.type
_entity.pdbx_description
1 polymer ?
#
loop_
_entity_poly.entity_id
_entity_poly.type
_entity_poly.pdbx_seq_one_letter_code
_entity_poly.pdbx_strand_id
1 'polypeptide(L)'
;MIAEAKNSTPQTTAADTQPIDISVNVALSPTGEPVITFDGLTFRNNVRVDVSQADFTLTVVPDLPPGASAKFATDPGPINWMTPGSGQPIPQPSYITDLVLSGDRMVLAFTDWNTATTPLYVLVSFAVNIDYTAAGGESTVLSSHHPSAADDTYTSHDPTIINVDPTTPTPEPPQP
;
A
#
# COMPACT_ATOMS: atom_id res chain seq x y z
N MET A 1 23.35 -37.86 42.25
CA MET A 1 22.21 -37.12 41.71
C MET A 1 22.76 -36.16 40.66
N ILE A 2 22.61 -36.51 39.39
CA ILE A 2 23.09 -35.70 38.26
C ILE A 2 21.86 -34.95 37.75
N ALA A 3 21.90 -33.61 37.80
CA ALA A 3 20.83 -32.77 37.27
C ALA A 3 20.93 -32.73 35.74
N GLU A 4 19.89 -33.21 35.07
CA GLU A 4 19.72 -33.04 33.63
C GLU A 4 19.49 -31.56 33.29
N ALA A 5 20.42 -30.98 32.55
CA ALA A 5 20.24 -29.69 31.94
C ALA A 5 19.23 -29.85 30.82
N LYS A 6 18.02 -29.30 30.96
CA LYS A 6 17.06 -29.13 29.89
C LYS A 6 17.64 -28.18 28.85
N ASN A 7 18.07 -28.75 27.73
CA ASN A 7 18.50 -28.01 26.57
C ASN A 7 17.25 -27.44 25.90
N SER A 8 16.86 -26.22 26.24
CA SER A 8 15.81 -25.47 25.55
C SER A 8 16.39 -24.97 24.23
N THR A 9 16.13 -25.70 23.15
CA THR A 9 16.36 -25.21 21.80
C THR A 9 15.55 -23.91 21.64
N PRO A 10 16.17 -22.79 21.24
CA PRO A 10 15.40 -21.59 20.95
C PRO A 10 14.45 -21.91 19.80
N GLN A 11 13.15 -21.88 20.09
CA GLN A 11 12.10 -21.96 19.09
C GLN A 11 12.19 -20.66 18.30
N THR A 12 12.74 -20.72 17.10
CA THR A 12 12.68 -19.62 16.12
C THR A 12 11.19 -19.46 15.79
N THR A 13 10.53 -18.49 16.43
CA THR A 13 9.22 -18.04 16.02
C THR A 13 9.38 -17.60 14.57
N ALA A 14 8.63 -18.22 13.66
CA ALA A 14 8.49 -17.73 12.29
C ALA A 14 8.13 -16.24 12.39
N ALA A 15 8.84 -15.39 11.65
CA ALA A 15 8.53 -13.97 11.60
C ALA A 15 7.03 -13.84 11.28
N ASP A 16 6.32 -13.10 12.13
CA ASP A 16 4.89 -12.90 11.96
C ASP A 16 4.72 -12.03 10.71
N THR A 17 4.24 -12.63 9.61
CA THR A 17 4.04 -11.96 8.33
C THR A 17 2.56 -11.65 8.18
N GLN A 18 2.23 -10.39 7.92
CA GLN A 18 0.87 -9.91 7.70
C GLN A 18 0.59 -9.78 6.20
N PRO A 19 -0.34 -10.55 5.60
CA PRO A 19 -0.80 -10.30 4.24
C PRO A 19 -1.72 -9.09 4.22
N ILE A 20 -1.55 -8.21 3.23
CA ILE A 20 -2.34 -6.99 3.03
C ILE A 20 -2.77 -6.93 1.56
N ASP A 21 -4.05 -7.12 1.33
CA ASP A 21 -4.66 -7.08 0.00
C ASP A 21 -5.39 -5.76 -0.19
N ILE A 22 -5.06 -5.04 -1.27
CA ILE A 22 -5.65 -3.75 -1.62
C ILE A 22 -6.21 -3.84 -3.05
N SER A 23 -7.49 -3.53 -3.22
CA SER A 23 -8.07 -3.37 -4.54
C SER A 23 -7.88 -1.94 -5.02
N VAL A 24 -7.35 -1.79 -6.22
CA VAL A 24 -7.19 -0.53 -6.95
C VAL A 24 -8.32 -0.46 -7.98
N ASN A 25 -9.43 0.14 -7.59
CA ASN A 25 -10.61 0.22 -8.44
C ASN A 25 -10.44 1.35 -9.45
N VAL A 26 -10.69 1.06 -10.73
CA VAL A 26 -10.67 2.04 -11.81
C VAL A 26 -12.03 2.07 -12.48
N ALA A 27 -12.76 3.16 -12.32
CA ALA A 27 -14.12 3.33 -12.85
C ALA A 27 -14.27 4.68 -13.55
N LEU A 28 -15.38 4.89 -14.24
CA LEU A 28 -15.72 6.21 -14.77
C LEU A 28 -16.58 6.97 -13.77
N SER A 29 -16.25 8.25 -13.57
CA SER A 29 -17.10 9.19 -12.83
C SER A 29 -18.42 9.42 -13.58
N PRO A 30 -19.43 10.03 -12.94
CA PRO A 30 -20.68 10.43 -13.63
C PRO A 30 -20.46 11.37 -14.83
N THR A 31 -19.32 12.05 -14.89
CA THR A 31 -18.93 12.91 -16.01
C THR A 31 -18.14 12.17 -17.08
N GLY A 32 -17.88 10.87 -16.90
CA GLY A 32 -17.16 10.01 -17.85
C GLY A 32 -15.63 10.06 -17.72
N GLU A 33 -15.11 10.72 -16.70
CA GLU A 33 -13.67 10.77 -16.43
C GLU A 33 -13.24 9.56 -15.63
N PRO A 34 -12.07 8.94 -15.93
CA PRO A 34 -11.57 7.81 -15.14
C PRO A 34 -11.12 8.28 -13.74
N VAL A 35 -11.51 7.51 -12.74
CA VAL A 35 -11.15 7.75 -11.32
C VAL A 35 -10.56 6.49 -10.72
N ILE A 36 -9.60 6.66 -9.80
CA ILE A 36 -8.95 5.59 -9.04
C ILE A 36 -9.41 5.70 -7.59
N THR A 37 -9.87 4.57 -7.03
CA THR A 37 -10.21 4.43 -5.61
C THR A 37 -9.59 3.16 -5.05
N PHE A 38 -9.52 3.07 -3.72
CA PHE A 38 -8.91 1.95 -3.03
C PHE A 38 -9.89 1.27 -2.08
N ASP A 39 -9.91 -0.07 -2.09
CA ASP A 39 -10.56 -0.89 -1.07
C ASP A 39 -9.52 -1.76 -0.36
N GLY A 40 -9.86 -2.26 0.83
CA GLY A 40 -8.94 -3.03 1.67
C GLY A 40 -8.07 -2.17 2.59
N LEU A 41 -8.24 -0.84 2.52
CA LEU A 41 -7.59 0.09 3.43
C LEU A 41 -8.37 0.19 4.75
N THR A 42 -7.64 0.40 5.83
CA THR A 42 -8.22 0.70 7.14
C THR A 42 -8.65 2.17 7.22
N PHE A 43 -8.79 2.71 8.42
CA PHE A 43 -9.31 4.05 8.66
C PHE A 43 -8.56 5.14 7.85
N ARG A 44 -9.30 5.98 7.09
CA ARG A 44 -8.80 7.14 6.33
C ARG A 44 -7.67 6.82 5.34
N ASN A 45 -7.82 5.76 4.55
CA ASN A 45 -6.83 5.32 3.56
C ASN A 45 -5.45 4.95 4.15
N ASN A 46 -5.41 4.55 5.41
CA ASN A 46 -4.18 4.09 6.04
C ASN A 46 -4.14 2.56 6.11
N VAL A 47 -2.93 2.03 6.07
CA VAL A 47 -2.64 0.62 6.39
C VAL A 47 -1.70 0.61 7.59
N ARG A 48 -2.12 -0.02 8.67
CA ARG A 48 -1.28 -0.20 9.85
C ARG A 48 -0.54 -1.52 9.77
N VAL A 49 0.77 -1.48 9.96
CA VAL A 49 1.65 -2.64 10.07
C VAL A 49 2.24 -2.65 11.49
N ASP A 50 1.85 -3.62 12.30
CA ASP A 50 2.30 -3.81 13.68
C ASP A 50 3.03 -5.15 13.90
N VAL A 51 3.42 -5.77 12.82
CA VAL A 51 4.25 -6.97 12.74
C VAL A 51 5.59 -6.64 12.09
N SER A 52 6.55 -7.56 12.16
CA SER A 52 7.90 -7.33 11.62
C SER A 52 7.98 -7.31 10.09
N GLN A 53 6.99 -7.90 9.41
CA GLN A 53 6.92 -7.98 7.95
C GLN A 53 5.47 -7.95 7.49
N ALA A 54 5.19 -7.17 6.44
CA ALA A 54 3.91 -7.21 5.75
C ALA A 54 4.12 -7.42 4.25
N ASP A 55 3.34 -8.33 3.66
CA ASP A 55 3.34 -8.61 2.24
C ASP A 55 2.10 -7.97 1.60
N PHE A 56 2.35 -6.96 0.80
CA PHE A 56 1.32 -6.19 0.11
C PHE A 56 1.02 -6.77 -1.27
N THR A 57 -0.25 -6.87 -1.58
CA THR A 57 -0.76 -7.20 -2.92
C THR A 57 -1.78 -6.16 -3.34
N LEU A 58 -1.45 -5.38 -4.38
CA LEU A 58 -2.35 -4.42 -4.99
C LEU A 58 -2.91 -5.02 -6.28
N THR A 59 -4.23 -5.09 -6.42
CA THR A 59 -4.88 -5.67 -7.61
C THR A 59 -5.74 -4.62 -8.31
N VAL A 60 -5.51 -4.39 -9.61
CA VAL A 60 -6.36 -3.52 -10.43
C VAL A 60 -7.70 -4.21 -10.68
N VAL A 61 -8.78 -3.53 -10.32
CA VAL A 61 -10.16 -3.97 -10.53
C VAL A 61 -10.86 -2.96 -11.44
N PRO A 62 -10.91 -3.20 -12.76
CA PRO A 62 -11.54 -2.28 -13.68
C PRO A 62 -13.07 -2.48 -13.70
N ASP A 63 -13.81 -1.38 -13.48
CA ASP A 63 -15.25 -1.27 -13.73
C ASP A 63 -15.46 -0.28 -14.86
N LEU A 64 -15.18 -0.76 -16.08
CA LEU A 64 -15.07 0.06 -17.28
C LEU A 64 -16.00 -0.47 -18.40
N PRO A 65 -16.44 0.39 -19.32
CA PRO A 65 -17.25 -0.04 -20.43
C PRO A 65 -16.47 -0.97 -21.39
N PRO A 66 -17.16 -1.77 -22.20
CA PRO A 66 -16.53 -2.65 -23.18
C PRO A 66 -15.55 -1.90 -24.09
N GLY A 67 -14.37 -2.46 -24.28
CA GLY A 67 -13.30 -1.88 -25.08
C GLY A 67 -12.37 -0.92 -24.36
N ALA A 68 -12.70 -0.48 -23.14
CA ALA A 68 -11.78 0.22 -22.27
C ALA A 68 -10.98 -0.76 -21.41
N SER A 69 -9.80 -0.34 -20.94
CA SER A 69 -8.95 -1.14 -20.06
C SER A 69 -8.12 -0.29 -19.10
N ALA A 70 -7.72 -0.90 -17.98
CA ALA A 70 -6.83 -0.29 -17.01
C ALA A 70 -5.83 -1.34 -16.52
N LYS A 71 -4.56 -0.95 -16.39
CA LYS A 71 -3.46 -1.79 -15.90
C LYS A 71 -2.45 -0.91 -15.20
N PHE A 72 -1.62 -1.46 -14.32
CA PHE A 72 -0.49 -0.71 -13.78
C PHE A 72 0.42 -0.18 -14.90
N ALA A 73 0.85 1.07 -14.78
CA ALA A 73 1.78 1.69 -15.72
C ALA A 73 3.19 1.11 -15.56
N THR A 74 3.95 1.11 -16.65
CA THR A 74 5.36 0.74 -16.65
C THR A 74 6.29 1.95 -16.81
N ASP A 75 5.75 3.04 -17.28
CA ASP A 75 6.42 4.34 -17.41
C ASP A 75 5.45 5.42 -16.89
N PRO A 76 5.75 6.16 -15.83
CA PRO A 76 7.00 6.22 -15.04
C PRO A 76 7.25 5.05 -14.06
N GLY A 77 6.38 4.07 -14.01
CA GLY A 77 6.39 2.93 -13.09
C GLY A 77 5.04 2.79 -12.39
N PRO A 78 4.75 1.63 -11.77
CA PRO A 78 3.42 1.32 -11.23
C PRO A 78 3.09 2.07 -9.93
N ILE A 79 4.11 2.56 -9.21
CA ILE A 79 3.95 3.18 -7.90
C ILE A 79 4.93 4.34 -7.72
N ASN A 80 4.47 5.39 -7.08
CA ASN A 80 5.28 6.53 -6.63
C ASN A 80 5.24 6.58 -5.11
N TRP A 81 6.41 6.65 -4.48
CA TRP A 81 6.54 6.82 -3.04
C TRP A 81 6.58 8.29 -2.68
N MET A 82 5.95 8.65 -1.56
CA MET A 82 5.77 10.06 -1.18
C MET A 82 5.91 10.26 0.33
N THR A 83 6.29 11.45 0.71
CA THR A 83 6.21 11.89 2.10
C THR A 83 4.75 12.10 2.50
N PRO A 84 4.26 11.48 3.59
CA PRO A 84 2.90 11.65 4.06
C PRO A 84 2.54 13.12 4.30
N GLY A 85 1.35 13.49 3.89
CA GLY A 85 0.79 14.84 4.06
C GLY A 85 1.31 15.90 3.11
N SER A 86 2.58 15.87 2.68
CA SER A 86 3.12 16.83 1.72
C SER A 86 3.01 16.36 0.27
N GLY A 87 2.83 15.05 0.04
CA GLY A 87 2.81 14.46 -1.30
C GLY A 87 4.12 14.60 -2.08
N GLN A 88 5.22 14.99 -1.42
CA GLN A 88 6.51 15.14 -2.10
C GLN A 88 7.06 13.78 -2.48
N PRO A 89 7.45 13.57 -3.75
CA PRO A 89 8.05 12.32 -4.19
C PRO A 89 9.35 12.02 -3.44
N ILE A 90 9.50 10.74 -3.06
CA ILE A 90 10.72 10.22 -2.45
C ILE A 90 11.18 8.97 -3.21
N PRO A 91 12.45 8.59 -3.15
CA PRO A 91 12.90 7.28 -3.60
C PRO A 91 12.15 6.16 -2.86
N GLN A 92 12.08 4.97 -3.48
CA GLN A 92 11.58 3.79 -2.79
C GLN A 92 12.32 3.62 -1.45
N PRO A 93 11.59 3.51 -0.32
CA PRO A 93 12.22 3.28 0.99
C PRO A 93 13.01 1.97 1.00
N SER A 94 14.16 1.95 1.66
CA SER A 94 15.03 0.77 1.68
C SER A 94 14.44 -0.45 2.40
N TYR A 95 13.41 -0.24 3.23
CA TYR A 95 12.67 -1.29 3.91
C TYR A 95 11.50 -1.85 3.07
N ILE A 96 11.22 -1.26 1.92
CA ILE A 96 10.28 -1.81 0.93
C ILE A 96 11.09 -2.59 -0.10
N THR A 97 10.85 -3.88 -0.20
CA THR A 97 11.58 -4.80 -1.08
C THR A 97 10.63 -5.61 -1.96
N ASP A 98 11.21 -6.42 -2.83
CA ASP A 98 10.50 -7.42 -3.63
C ASP A 98 9.34 -6.85 -4.45
N LEU A 99 9.53 -5.62 -4.99
CA LEU A 99 8.54 -4.98 -5.85
C LEU A 99 8.44 -5.75 -7.17
N VAL A 100 7.32 -6.43 -7.37
CA VAL A 100 7.06 -7.29 -8.53
C VAL A 100 5.74 -6.91 -9.18
N LEU A 101 5.79 -6.62 -10.48
CA LEU A 101 4.60 -6.41 -11.31
C LEU A 101 4.32 -7.68 -12.10
N SER A 102 3.06 -8.17 -12.07
CA SER A 102 2.64 -9.33 -12.85
C SER A 102 2.76 -9.10 -14.36
N GLY A 103 2.91 -10.17 -15.14
CA GLY A 103 3.08 -10.08 -16.59
C GLY A 103 1.90 -9.44 -17.33
N ASP A 104 0.67 -9.57 -16.80
CA ASP A 104 -0.52 -8.91 -17.28
C ASP A 104 -0.70 -7.47 -16.74
N ARG A 105 0.15 -7.08 -15.80
CA ARG A 105 0.15 -5.78 -15.12
C ARG A 105 -1.10 -5.50 -14.28
N MET A 106 -1.78 -6.56 -13.84
CA MET A 106 -2.98 -6.43 -13.00
C MET A 106 -2.66 -6.51 -11.51
N VAL A 107 -1.51 -7.07 -11.15
CA VAL A 107 -1.09 -7.25 -9.75
C VAL A 107 0.29 -6.65 -9.53
N LEU A 108 0.40 -5.84 -8.48
CA LEU A 108 1.66 -5.32 -7.97
C LEU A 108 1.85 -5.84 -6.54
N ALA A 109 2.96 -6.51 -6.29
CA ALA A 109 3.31 -7.01 -4.97
C ALA A 109 4.60 -6.38 -4.45
N PHE A 110 4.71 -6.20 -3.14
CA PHE A 110 5.95 -5.80 -2.45
C PHE A 110 5.90 -6.20 -0.99
N THR A 111 7.09 -6.29 -0.38
CA THR A 111 7.25 -6.58 1.05
C THR A 111 7.68 -5.30 1.79
N ASP A 112 7.01 -5.00 2.89
CA ASP A 112 7.39 -3.97 3.85
C ASP A 112 8.02 -4.64 5.08
N TRP A 113 9.30 -4.34 5.31
CA TRP A 113 10.03 -4.71 6.52
C TRP A 113 9.85 -3.61 7.54
N ASN A 114 8.95 -3.82 8.50
CA ASN A 114 8.68 -2.84 9.54
C ASN A 114 9.94 -2.56 10.37
N THR A 115 10.52 -1.37 10.16
CA THR A 115 11.73 -0.90 10.87
C THR A 115 11.42 0.07 11.99
N ALA A 116 10.14 0.24 12.35
CA ALA A 116 9.74 1.12 13.42
C ALA A 116 10.26 0.62 14.78
N THR A 117 10.71 1.56 15.61
CA THR A 117 11.17 1.31 16.98
C THR A 117 10.47 2.27 17.94
N THR A 118 10.13 1.80 19.13
CA THR A 118 9.44 2.62 20.15
C THR A 118 10.23 3.90 20.47
N PRO A 119 9.58 5.08 20.55
CA PRO A 119 8.15 5.38 20.33
C PRO A 119 7.82 5.88 18.91
N LEU A 120 8.67 5.63 17.93
CA LEU A 120 8.57 6.22 16.61
C LEU A 120 7.72 5.38 15.67
N TYR A 121 6.91 6.09 14.87
CA TYR A 121 6.24 5.54 13.70
C TYR A 121 7.09 5.82 12.46
N VAL A 122 7.15 4.86 11.54
CA VAL A 122 7.69 5.09 10.19
C VAL A 122 6.52 5.16 9.24
N LEU A 123 6.39 6.27 8.54
CA LEU A 123 5.27 6.56 7.66
C LEU A 123 5.76 6.73 6.22
N VAL A 124 5.05 6.11 5.28
CA VAL A 124 5.24 6.35 3.86
C VAL A 124 3.89 6.36 3.16
N SER A 125 3.65 7.32 2.28
CA SER A 125 2.50 7.32 1.38
C SER A 125 2.91 6.82 0.00
N PHE A 126 1.94 6.32 -0.75
CA PHE A 126 2.16 5.92 -2.13
C PHE A 126 0.99 6.32 -3.03
N ALA A 127 1.29 6.58 -4.29
CA ALA A 127 0.30 6.69 -5.35
C ALA A 127 0.54 5.60 -6.38
N VAL A 128 -0.51 5.10 -6.98
CA VAL A 128 -0.41 4.16 -8.09
C VAL A 128 -0.56 4.90 -9.43
N ASN A 129 0.16 4.41 -10.43
CA ASN A 129 0.03 4.88 -11.81
C ASN A 129 -0.63 3.79 -12.66
N ILE A 130 -1.64 4.16 -13.41
CA ILE A 130 -2.49 3.28 -14.23
C ILE A 130 -2.43 3.72 -15.69
N ASP A 131 -2.03 2.80 -16.57
CA ASP A 131 -2.26 2.93 -18.01
C ASP A 131 -3.75 2.68 -18.26
N TYR A 132 -4.48 3.73 -18.53
CA TYR A 132 -5.88 3.68 -18.91
C TYR A 132 -6.02 3.82 -20.42
N THR A 133 -6.81 2.94 -21.02
CA THR A 133 -7.19 3.05 -22.43
C THR A 133 -8.71 3.16 -22.53
N ALA A 134 -9.19 4.25 -23.12
CA ALA A 134 -10.60 4.46 -23.36
C ALA A 134 -11.15 3.50 -24.43
N ALA A 135 -12.47 3.30 -24.49
CA ALA A 135 -13.12 2.46 -25.49
C ALA A 135 -12.83 2.90 -26.93
N GLY A 136 -12.49 4.19 -27.16
CA GLY A 136 -12.05 4.73 -28.45
C GLY A 136 -10.58 4.48 -28.79
N GLY A 137 -9.81 3.79 -27.92
CA GLY A 137 -8.40 3.49 -28.13
C GLY A 137 -7.43 4.58 -27.70
N GLU A 138 -7.90 5.70 -27.15
CA GLU A 138 -7.04 6.73 -26.57
C GLU A 138 -6.47 6.25 -25.25
N SER A 139 -5.15 6.37 -25.09
CA SER A 139 -4.44 5.92 -23.89
C SER A 139 -3.85 7.09 -23.14
N THR A 140 -3.91 7.03 -21.80
CA THR A 140 -3.33 8.00 -20.89
C THR A 140 -2.83 7.32 -19.62
N VAL A 141 -1.83 7.91 -18.95
CA VAL A 141 -1.41 7.48 -17.63
C VAL A 141 -2.15 8.30 -16.58
N LEU A 142 -2.86 7.61 -15.71
CA LEU A 142 -3.54 8.18 -14.55
C LEU A 142 -2.66 7.99 -13.32
N SER A 143 -2.62 8.99 -12.44
CA SER A 143 -2.05 8.84 -11.11
C SER A 143 -3.18 8.93 -10.08
N SER A 144 -3.13 8.11 -9.03
CA SER A 144 -4.03 8.27 -7.89
C SER A 144 -3.70 9.50 -7.06
N HIS A 145 -2.50 10.06 -7.24
CA HIS A 145 -2.11 11.30 -6.59
C HIS A 145 -2.82 12.48 -7.25
N HIS A 146 -3.68 13.14 -6.50
CA HIS A 146 -4.23 14.44 -6.86
C HIS A 146 -3.46 15.51 -6.07
N PRO A 147 -2.61 16.33 -6.73
CA PRO A 147 -2.02 17.47 -6.05
C PRO A 147 -3.15 18.38 -5.59
N SER A 148 -3.28 18.55 -4.28
CA SER A 148 -4.27 19.43 -3.65
C SER A 148 -4.17 20.80 -4.30
N ALA A 149 -5.26 21.28 -4.90
CA ALA A 149 -5.40 22.68 -5.22
C ALA A 149 -5.27 23.47 -3.91
N ALA A 150 -4.59 24.62 -3.93
CA ALA A 150 -4.06 25.35 -2.80
C ALA A 150 -5.07 25.81 -1.72
N ASP A 151 -6.27 25.27 -1.68
CA ASP A 151 -7.37 25.69 -0.79
C ASP A 151 -8.12 24.52 -0.10
N ASP A 152 -7.58 23.30 -0.06
CA ASP A 152 -8.25 22.18 0.59
C ASP A 152 -7.55 21.74 1.86
N THR A 153 -8.25 22.00 2.97
CA THR A 153 -8.02 21.38 4.26
C THR A 153 -8.05 19.85 4.14
N TYR A 154 -6.86 19.26 3.98
CA TYR A 154 -6.54 17.87 4.31
C TYR A 154 -7.51 16.77 3.87
N THR A 155 -7.36 16.32 2.64
CA THR A 155 -7.48 14.88 2.38
C THR A 155 -6.55 14.51 1.23
N SER A 156 -5.27 14.24 1.53
CA SER A 156 -4.50 13.35 0.69
C SER A 156 -5.24 12.02 0.67
N HIS A 157 -5.82 11.67 -0.47
CA HIS A 157 -6.51 10.37 -0.66
C HIS A 157 -5.51 9.25 -0.91
N ASP A 158 -4.22 9.56 -0.90
CA ASP A 158 -3.16 8.60 -1.14
C ASP A 158 -3.00 7.65 0.05
N PRO A 159 -2.97 6.34 -0.19
CA PRO A 159 -2.74 5.36 0.86
C PRO A 159 -1.44 5.62 1.63
N THR A 160 -1.51 5.50 2.96
CA THR A 160 -0.35 5.64 3.83
C THR A 160 -0.11 4.37 4.62
N ILE A 161 1.10 3.83 4.52
CA ILE A 161 1.57 2.73 5.37
C ILE A 161 2.08 3.34 6.68
N ILE A 162 1.57 2.82 7.79
CA ILE A 162 1.93 3.23 9.15
C ILE A 162 2.62 2.05 9.83
N ASN A 163 3.94 2.05 9.81
CA ASN A 163 4.74 1.08 10.52
C ASN A 163 4.80 1.45 12.00
N VAL A 164 4.37 0.54 12.86
CA VAL A 164 4.36 0.67 14.32
C VAL A 164 5.33 -0.35 14.89
N ASP A 165 6.06 0.03 15.93
CA ASP A 165 6.95 -0.91 16.62
C ASP A 165 6.17 -2.19 17.01
N PRO A 166 6.55 -3.36 16.47
CA PRO A 166 5.83 -4.61 16.71
C PRO A 166 5.91 -5.08 18.18
N THR A 167 6.80 -4.49 18.98
CA THR A 167 6.90 -4.78 20.42
C THR A 167 5.99 -3.91 21.27
N THR A 168 5.36 -2.88 20.70
CA THR A 168 4.42 -2.02 21.41
C THR A 168 3.09 -2.75 21.60
N PRO A 169 2.62 -2.99 22.82
CA PRO A 169 1.32 -3.60 23.04
C PRO A 169 0.21 -2.79 22.34
N THR A 170 -0.60 -3.46 21.55
CA THR A 170 -1.81 -2.82 20.99
C THR A 170 -2.67 -2.37 22.18
N PRO A 171 -3.10 -1.08 22.24
CA PRO A 171 -4.00 -0.63 23.29
C PRO A 171 -5.25 -1.50 23.28
N GLU A 172 -5.54 -2.16 24.40
CA GLU A 172 -6.75 -2.95 24.54
C GLU A 172 -7.97 -2.02 24.33
N PRO A 173 -8.94 -2.40 23.46
CA PRO A 173 -10.13 -1.58 23.29
C PRO A 173 -10.83 -1.43 24.64
N PRO A 174 -11.40 -0.26 24.96
CA PRO A 174 -12.12 -0.07 26.23
C PRO A 174 -13.16 -1.15 26.38
N GLN A 175 -13.03 -1.92 27.45
CA GLN A 175 -14.01 -2.95 27.82
C GLN A 175 -15.36 -2.26 28.11
N PRO A 176 -16.52 -2.82 27.67
CA PRO A 176 -17.83 -2.22 27.86
C PRO A 176 -18.26 -2.18 29.34
#